data_1a584e8272ec25ebb7179db545821e18
#
_entry.id   1a584e8272ec25ebb7179db545821e18
#
_cell.length_a   1.000
_cell.length_b   1.000
_cell.length_c   1.000
_cell.angle_alpha   90.00
_cell.angle_beta   90.00
_cell.angle_gamma   90.00
#
_symmetry.space_group_name_H-M   'P 1'
#
loop_
_entity.id
_entity.type
_entity.pdbx_description
1 polymer ?
#
loop_
_entity_poly.entity_id
_entity_poly.type
_entity_poly.pdbx_seq_one_letter_code
_entity_poly.pdbx_strand_id
1 'polypeptide(L)'
;MNPGTRVVVTGGHGFLGGHLMRSLAAHGYRNAVTFGSRDYDLTHESQVVRMLEDLRPEVIVHLAAVVGGIGANREHPGSFFYRNLMMGTLLMEHARRAGVKRFVSVGTICSYPKFTPVPFRE
;
A
#
# COMPACT_ATOMS: atom_id res chain seq x y z
N MET A 1 4.43 12.16 13.52
CA MET A 1 4.61 12.84 12.23
C MET A 1 4.22 14.30 12.41
N ASN A 2 4.85 15.23 11.72
CA ASN A 2 4.44 16.63 11.74
C ASN A 2 3.60 16.96 10.49
N PRO A 3 2.85 18.08 10.44
CA PRO A 3 1.99 18.44 9.31
C PRO A 3 2.70 18.55 7.95
N GLY A 4 4.01 18.84 7.96
CA GLY A 4 4.81 18.95 6.74
C GLY A 4 5.35 17.62 6.19
N THR A 5 5.14 16.50 6.89
CA THR A 5 5.62 15.18 6.47
C THR A 5 5.04 14.79 5.11
N ARG A 6 5.90 14.36 4.18
CA ARG A 6 5.47 13.83 2.88
C ARG A 6 4.98 12.40 3.05
N VAL A 7 3.66 12.21 2.94
CA VAL A 7 2.99 10.92 3.08
C VAL A 7 2.48 10.47 1.72
N VAL A 8 2.88 9.29 1.28
CA VAL A 8 2.32 8.65 0.10
C VAL A 8 1.37 7.54 0.53
N VAL A 9 0.14 7.59 0.05
CA VAL A 9 -0.88 6.54 0.28
C VAL A 9 -1.13 5.83 -1.04
N THR A 10 -0.65 4.60 -1.18
CA THR A 10 -1.00 3.78 -2.34
C THR A 10 -2.42 3.25 -2.18
N GLY A 11 -3.18 3.18 -3.25
CA GLY A 11 -4.59 2.77 -3.17
C GLY A 11 -5.51 3.80 -2.51
N GLY A 12 -5.09 5.07 -2.46
CA GLY A 12 -5.85 6.15 -1.83
C GLY A 12 -7.19 6.47 -2.50
N HIS A 13 -7.39 6.04 -3.75
CA HIS A 13 -8.69 6.15 -4.44
C HIS A 13 -9.67 5.03 -4.08
N GLY A 14 -9.23 4.00 -3.36
CA GLY A 14 -10.09 2.93 -2.85
C GLY A 14 -10.91 3.35 -1.62
N PHE A 15 -11.74 2.44 -1.13
CA PHE A 15 -12.62 2.70 0.02
C PHE A 15 -11.83 3.16 1.26
N LEU A 16 -10.94 2.33 1.76
CA LEU A 16 -10.12 2.65 2.94
C LEU A 16 -9.18 3.83 2.69
N GLY A 17 -8.54 3.84 1.51
CA GLY A 17 -7.63 4.91 1.12
C GLY A 17 -8.29 6.28 1.08
N GLY A 18 -9.51 6.38 0.54
CA GLY A 18 -10.27 7.63 0.50
C GLY A 18 -10.64 8.13 1.91
N HIS A 19 -10.96 7.24 2.86
CA HIS A 19 -11.17 7.61 4.25
C HIS A 19 -9.88 8.11 4.91
N LEU A 20 -8.76 7.41 4.68
CA LEU A 20 -7.47 7.81 5.20
C LEU A 20 -7.03 9.17 4.66
N MET A 21 -7.16 9.42 3.35
CA MET A 21 -6.80 10.70 2.75
C MET A 21 -7.60 11.86 3.35
N ARG A 22 -8.91 11.69 3.56
CA ARG A 22 -9.74 12.70 4.24
C ARG A 22 -9.30 12.92 5.69
N SER A 23 -8.99 11.86 6.42
CA SER A 23 -8.50 11.94 7.79
C SER A 23 -7.16 12.67 7.87
N LEU A 24 -6.21 12.35 7.01
CA LEU A 24 -4.92 13.04 6.94
C LEU A 24 -5.10 14.53 6.68
N ALA A 25 -5.96 14.91 5.73
CA ALA A 25 -6.26 16.31 5.44
C ALA A 25 -6.89 17.03 6.65
N ALA A 26 -7.87 16.39 7.32
CA ALA A 26 -8.51 16.94 8.51
C ALA A 26 -7.54 17.15 9.68
N HIS A 27 -6.48 16.32 9.78
CA HIS A 27 -5.43 16.46 10.78
C HIS A 27 -4.24 17.34 10.32
N GLY A 28 -4.40 18.06 9.22
CA GLY A 28 -3.43 19.05 8.75
C GLY A 28 -2.23 18.50 7.98
N TYR A 29 -2.23 17.22 7.57
CA TYR A 29 -1.19 16.64 6.73
C TYR A 29 -1.36 17.06 5.27
N ARG A 30 -0.89 18.27 4.93
CA ARG A 30 -1.09 18.89 3.60
C ARG A 30 -0.26 18.26 2.50
N ASN A 31 0.80 17.53 2.85
CA ASN A 31 1.70 16.85 1.92
C ASN A 31 1.38 15.34 1.81
N ALA A 32 0.14 14.96 2.10
CA ALA A 32 -0.35 13.61 1.83
C ALA A 32 -0.84 13.54 0.39
N VAL A 33 -0.29 12.59 -0.39
CA VAL A 33 -0.62 12.39 -1.81
C VAL A 33 -0.97 10.93 -2.09
N THR A 34 -1.76 10.73 -3.13
CA THR A 34 -2.10 9.41 -3.67
C THR A 34 -2.05 9.45 -5.19
N PHE A 35 -2.00 8.29 -5.81
CA PHE A 35 -1.94 8.13 -7.26
C PHE A 35 -2.71 6.88 -7.70
N GLY A 36 -3.03 6.79 -8.99
CA GLY A 36 -3.62 5.62 -9.62
C GLY A 36 -2.58 4.71 -10.30
N SER A 37 -2.99 3.49 -10.64
CA SER A 37 -2.14 2.54 -11.38
C SER A 37 -1.75 3.01 -12.79
N ARG A 38 -2.44 4.02 -13.33
CA ARG A 38 -2.08 4.65 -14.61
C ARG A 38 -0.90 5.62 -14.47
N ASP A 39 -0.69 6.17 -13.28
CA ASP A 39 0.41 7.08 -13.00
C ASP A 39 1.68 6.27 -12.68
N TYR A 40 1.54 5.29 -11.78
CA TYR A 40 2.61 4.38 -11.38
C TYR A 40 2.04 2.97 -11.14
N ASP A 41 2.42 2.01 -12.01
CA ASP A 41 2.10 0.59 -11.81
C ASP A 41 3.14 -0.04 -10.88
N LEU A 42 2.74 -0.30 -9.64
CA LEU A 42 3.61 -0.82 -8.59
C LEU A 42 4.03 -2.30 -8.82
N THR A 43 3.51 -2.97 -9.84
CA THR A 43 3.97 -4.31 -10.22
C THR A 43 5.26 -4.27 -11.06
N HIS A 44 5.71 -3.06 -11.46
CA HIS A 44 6.90 -2.83 -12.26
C HIS A 44 7.95 -2.04 -11.47
N GLU A 45 9.14 -2.61 -11.33
CA GLU A 45 10.25 -2.02 -10.57
C GLU A 45 10.56 -0.58 -10.99
N SER A 46 10.68 -0.34 -12.30
CA SER A 46 10.98 1.00 -12.84
C SER A 46 9.93 2.06 -12.45
N GLN A 47 8.65 1.66 -12.36
CA GLN A 47 7.58 2.55 -11.96
C GLN A 47 7.61 2.84 -10.45
N VAL A 48 7.99 1.85 -9.64
CA VAL A 48 8.20 2.04 -8.20
C VAL A 48 9.36 3.01 -7.95
N VAL A 49 10.49 2.82 -8.64
CA VAL A 49 11.65 3.72 -8.53
C VAL A 49 11.25 5.14 -8.93
N ARG A 50 10.61 5.32 -10.09
CA ARG A 50 10.14 6.63 -10.55
C ARG A 50 9.21 7.30 -9.55
N MET A 51 8.25 6.58 -9.00
CA MET A 51 7.34 7.10 -7.98
C MET A 51 8.08 7.61 -6.74
N LEU A 52 9.09 6.88 -6.27
CA LEU A 52 9.90 7.27 -5.12
C LEU A 52 10.76 8.51 -5.41
N GLU A 53 11.32 8.61 -6.62
CA GLU A 53 12.09 9.78 -7.06
C GLU A 53 11.22 11.04 -7.20
N ASP A 54 10.04 10.90 -7.79
CA ASP A 54 9.11 12.01 -8.04
C ASP A 54 8.48 12.52 -6.73
N LEU A 55 7.99 11.61 -5.89
CA LEU A 55 7.20 11.96 -4.70
C LEU A 55 8.04 12.09 -3.42
N ARG A 56 9.22 11.49 -3.36
CA ARG A 56 10.16 11.52 -2.23
C ARG A 56 9.49 11.35 -0.87
N PRO A 57 8.74 10.27 -0.65
CA PRO A 57 7.98 10.08 0.58
C PRO A 57 8.89 9.90 1.79
N GLU A 58 8.47 10.45 2.93
CA GLU A 58 9.03 10.14 4.24
C GLU A 58 8.27 8.99 4.90
N VAL A 59 6.98 8.88 4.55
CA VAL A 59 6.08 7.84 5.05
C VAL A 59 5.30 7.27 3.87
N ILE A 60 5.20 5.95 3.81
CA ILE A 60 4.35 5.24 2.87
C ILE A 60 3.29 4.47 3.65
N VAL A 61 2.02 4.62 3.26
CA VAL A 61 0.92 3.76 3.69
C VAL A 61 0.46 2.94 2.50
N HIS A 62 0.74 1.65 2.53
CA HIS A 62 0.45 0.74 1.42
C HIS A 62 -0.90 0.07 1.60
N LEU A 63 -1.90 0.56 0.83
CA LEU A 63 -3.26 0.03 0.78
C LEU A 63 -3.63 -0.50 -0.62
N ALA A 64 -2.76 -0.29 -1.62
CA ALA A 64 -3.00 -0.79 -2.96
C ALA A 64 -2.97 -2.31 -2.97
N ALA A 65 -3.99 -2.90 -3.57
CA ALA A 65 -4.06 -4.33 -3.82
C ALA A 65 -4.90 -4.60 -5.07
N VAL A 66 -4.58 -5.67 -5.77
CA VAL A 66 -5.49 -6.26 -6.74
C VAL A 66 -6.45 -7.13 -5.96
N VAL A 67 -7.70 -6.69 -5.88
CA VAL A 67 -8.74 -7.34 -5.10
C VAL A 67 -9.92 -7.74 -5.98
N GLY A 68 -10.62 -8.78 -5.55
CA GLY A 68 -11.85 -9.23 -6.18
C GLY A 68 -12.65 -10.10 -5.21
N GLY A 69 -13.89 -10.39 -5.56
CA GLY A 69 -14.70 -11.33 -4.79
C GLY A 69 -14.14 -12.76 -4.83
N ILE A 70 -14.76 -13.67 -4.07
CA ILE A 70 -14.37 -15.10 -3.98
C ILE A 70 -14.29 -15.74 -5.38
N GLY A 71 -15.21 -15.41 -6.30
CA GLY A 71 -15.22 -15.90 -7.67
C GLY A 71 -13.93 -15.54 -8.41
N ALA A 72 -13.60 -14.24 -8.48
CA ALA A 72 -12.40 -13.76 -9.17
C ALA A 72 -11.10 -14.35 -8.60
N ASN A 73 -11.03 -14.52 -7.27
CA ASN A 73 -9.89 -15.19 -6.63
C ASN A 73 -9.75 -16.66 -7.00
N ARG A 74 -10.87 -17.36 -7.22
CA ARG A 74 -10.87 -18.75 -7.69
C ARG A 74 -10.47 -18.90 -9.16
N GLU A 75 -10.90 -17.95 -9.99
CA GLU A 75 -10.61 -17.95 -11.43
C GLU A 75 -9.18 -17.54 -11.74
N HIS A 76 -8.60 -16.62 -10.96
CA HIS A 76 -7.28 -16.04 -11.24
C HIS A 76 -6.34 -16.04 -10.02
N PRO A 77 -6.18 -17.14 -9.27
CA PRO A 77 -5.43 -17.16 -8.02
C PRO A 77 -3.95 -16.77 -8.20
N GLY A 78 -3.32 -17.28 -9.25
CA GLY A 78 -1.91 -16.98 -9.54
C GLY A 78 -1.66 -15.52 -9.88
N SER A 79 -2.53 -14.89 -10.68
CA SER A 79 -2.42 -13.48 -11.03
C SER A 79 -2.60 -12.56 -9.82
N PHE A 80 -3.59 -12.83 -8.97
CA PHE A 80 -3.82 -12.06 -7.75
C PHE A 80 -2.64 -12.18 -6.79
N PHE A 81 -2.16 -13.41 -6.55
CA PHE A 81 -0.98 -13.65 -5.72
C PHE A 81 0.25 -12.91 -6.26
N TYR A 82 0.59 -13.12 -7.53
CA TYR A 82 1.76 -12.53 -8.16
C TYR A 82 1.74 -11.00 -8.08
N ARG A 83 0.64 -10.37 -8.51
CA ARG A 83 0.57 -8.90 -8.56
C ARG A 83 0.64 -8.27 -7.17
N ASN A 84 -0.05 -8.83 -6.19
CA ASN A 84 -0.01 -8.31 -4.82
C ASN A 84 1.38 -8.53 -4.18
N LEU A 85 1.99 -9.69 -4.38
CA LEU A 85 3.33 -9.97 -3.90
C LEU A 85 4.36 -9.01 -4.51
N MET A 86 4.32 -8.82 -5.83
CA MET A 86 5.25 -7.91 -6.53
C MET A 86 5.10 -6.47 -6.05
N MET A 87 3.88 -5.94 -5.97
CA MET A 87 3.66 -4.58 -5.46
C MET A 87 4.24 -4.39 -4.05
N GLY A 88 3.94 -5.29 -3.13
CA GLY A 88 4.41 -5.20 -1.75
C GLY A 88 5.93 -5.31 -1.64
N THR A 89 6.52 -6.31 -2.30
CA THR A 89 7.95 -6.61 -2.23
C THR A 89 8.79 -5.50 -2.88
N LEU A 90 8.45 -5.09 -4.09
CA LEU A 90 9.17 -4.03 -4.81
C LEU A 90 9.07 -2.71 -4.03
N LEU A 91 7.87 -2.35 -3.60
CA LEU A 91 7.67 -1.09 -2.89
C LEU A 91 8.43 -1.06 -1.56
N MET A 92 8.41 -2.13 -0.79
CA MET A 92 9.11 -2.22 0.50
C MET A 92 10.63 -2.12 0.32
N GLU A 93 11.21 -2.88 -0.62
CA GLU A 93 12.67 -2.87 -0.84
C GLU A 93 13.16 -1.53 -1.37
N HIS A 94 12.47 -0.96 -2.37
CA HIS A 94 12.88 0.33 -2.93
C HIS A 94 12.62 1.50 -1.97
N ALA A 95 11.57 1.43 -1.15
CA ALA A 95 11.34 2.40 -0.07
C ALA A 95 12.49 2.38 0.96
N ARG A 96 12.96 1.17 1.34
CA ARG A 96 14.13 1.01 2.21
C ARG A 96 15.38 1.64 1.59
N ARG A 97 15.66 1.37 0.32
CA ARG A 97 16.81 1.95 -0.41
C ARG A 97 16.73 3.46 -0.53
N ALA A 98 15.52 4.00 -0.76
CA ALA A 98 15.27 5.44 -0.85
C ALA A 98 15.28 6.16 0.51
N GLY A 99 15.48 5.45 1.62
CA GLY A 99 15.54 6.03 2.96
C GLY A 99 14.18 6.48 3.51
N VAL A 100 13.08 5.87 3.06
CA VAL A 100 11.75 6.11 3.62
C VAL A 100 11.75 5.77 5.10
N LYS A 101 11.33 6.73 5.93
CA LYS A 101 11.44 6.64 7.39
C LYS A 101 10.44 5.67 8.01
N ARG A 102 9.26 5.53 7.38
CA ARG A 102 8.19 4.66 7.90
C ARG A 102 7.39 4.05 6.76
N PHE A 103 7.23 2.75 6.84
CA PHE A 103 6.39 1.97 5.94
C PHE A 103 5.28 1.29 6.76
N VAL A 104 4.03 1.51 6.36
CA VAL A 104 2.84 0.91 6.98
C VAL A 104 2.14 0.07 5.94
N SER A 105 2.00 -1.22 6.18
CA SER A 105 1.20 -2.12 5.36
C SER A 105 0.01 -2.64 6.15
N VAL A 106 -1.13 -2.72 5.51
CA VAL A 106 -2.34 -3.30 6.12
C VAL A 106 -2.34 -4.80 5.89
N GLY A 107 -2.34 -5.55 6.98
CA GLY A 107 -2.46 -7.00 6.96
C GLY A 107 -3.91 -7.47 6.85
N THR A 108 -4.10 -8.77 6.89
CA THR A 108 -5.41 -9.40 6.84
C THR A 108 -5.54 -10.51 7.87
N ILE A 109 -6.74 -10.70 8.39
CA ILE A 109 -7.07 -11.84 9.26
C ILE A 109 -6.82 -13.18 8.55
N CYS A 110 -6.91 -13.21 7.22
CA CYS A 110 -6.66 -14.41 6.42
C CYS A 110 -5.19 -14.87 6.43
N SER A 111 -4.25 -14.10 6.99
CA SER A 111 -2.86 -14.54 7.18
C SER A 111 -2.69 -15.50 8.37
N TYR A 112 -3.67 -15.59 9.25
CA TYR A 112 -3.64 -16.55 10.34
C TYR A 112 -4.13 -17.94 9.88
N PRO A 113 -3.57 -19.05 10.44
CA PRO A 113 -4.05 -20.39 10.13
C PRO A 113 -5.53 -20.59 10.44
N LYS A 114 -6.23 -21.38 9.65
CA LYS A 114 -7.69 -21.61 9.75
C LYS A 114 -8.16 -22.00 11.17
N PHE A 115 -7.35 -22.73 11.91
CA PHE A 115 -7.68 -23.23 13.24
C PHE A 115 -6.87 -22.57 14.35
N THR A 116 -6.51 -21.29 14.18
CA THR A 116 -5.81 -20.52 15.21
C THR A 116 -6.77 -20.19 16.37
N PRO A 117 -6.34 -20.38 17.64
CA PRO A 117 -7.13 -19.98 18.80
C PRO A 117 -7.46 -18.48 18.78
N VAL A 118 -8.64 -18.14 19.29
CA VAL A 118 -9.08 -16.73 19.44
C VAL A 118 -8.94 -16.33 20.91
N PRO A 119 -8.43 -15.12 21.23
CA PRO A 119 -7.92 -14.09 20.33
C PRO A 119 -6.59 -14.47 19.66
N PHE A 120 -6.38 -13.98 18.42
CA PHE A 120 -5.12 -14.19 17.71
C PHE A 120 -3.95 -13.57 18.50
N ARG A 121 -2.82 -14.27 18.51
CA ARG A 121 -1.56 -13.77 19.11
C ARG A 121 -0.46 -13.81 18.05
N GLU A 122 0.33 -12.76 18.01
CA GLU A 122 1.55 -12.66 17.19
C GLU A 122 2.73 -13.31 17.90
#